data_782413bbc88d8bfebd661faee54b83d6
#
_entry.id   782413bbc88d8bfebd661faee54b83d6
#
_cell.length_a   1.000
_cell.length_b   1.000
_cell.length_c   1.000
_cell.angle_alpha   90.00
_cell.angle_beta   90.00
_cell.angle_gamma   90.00
#
_symmetry.space_group_name_H-M   'P 1'
#
loop_
_entity.id
_entity.type
_entity.pdbx_description
1 polymer ?
#
loop_
_entity_poly.entity_id
_entity_poly.type
_entity_poly.pdbx_seq_one_letter_code
_entity_poly.pdbx_strand_id
1 'polypeptide(L)'
;WIDWQGNITNCGMFGSVEFPLKNRTVKDAWTELRECTHAMKYAPVCSGCPNLPLCHSCIAMVQNECGNTDGRPEYLCRMNASAAAHYQQYAETCRRELQHSETE
;
A
#
# COMPACT_ATOMS: atom_id res chain seq x y z
N TRP A 1 12.64 -8.83 -1.85
CA TRP A 1 12.58 -10.24 -1.42
C TRP A 1 13.14 -11.17 -2.49
N ILE A 2 13.86 -12.15 -2.05
CA ILE A 2 14.24 -13.29 -2.90
C ILE A 2 13.61 -14.52 -2.25
N ASP A 3 12.78 -15.21 -3.00
CA ASP A 3 12.09 -16.38 -2.49
C ASP A 3 12.94 -17.66 -2.58
N TRP A 4 12.42 -18.76 -2.05
CA TRP A 4 13.13 -20.05 -2.03
C TRP A 4 13.30 -20.66 -3.43
N GLN A 5 12.55 -20.21 -4.41
CA GLN A 5 12.68 -20.65 -5.82
C GLN A 5 13.70 -19.81 -6.60
N GLY A 6 14.31 -18.80 -5.97
CA GLY A 6 15.28 -17.91 -6.61
C GLY A 6 14.65 -16.82 -7.47
N ASN A 7 13.44 -16.39 -7.14
CA ASN A 7 12.78 -15.26 -7.78
C ASN A 7 12.89 -14.00 -6.92
N ILE A 8 13.07 -12.85 -7.55
CA ILE A 8 13.02 -11.56 -6.90
C ILE A 8 11.63 -10.94 -7.03
N THR A 9 11.10 -10.41 -5.92
CA THR A 9 9.82 -9.72 -5.85
C THR A 9 9.90 -8.53 -4.90
N ASN A 10 8.98 -7.58 -5.02
CA ASN A 10 8.89 -6.43 -4.12
C ASN A 10 8.45 -6.81 -2.71
N CYS A 11 7.62 -7.81 -2.58
CA CYS A 11 6.97 -8.17 -1.33
C CYS A 11 6.58 -9.65 -1.36
N GLY A 12 6.74 -10.34 -0.24
CA GLY A 12 6.33 -11.74 -0.10
C GLY A 12 4.83 -11.98 -0.34
N MET A 13 4.00 -10.93 -0.23
CA MET A 13 2.56 -11.00 -0.52
C MET A 13 2.22 -10.70 -1.98
N PHE A 14 3.18 -10.31 -2.81
CA PHE A 14 2.98 -9.88 -4.19
C PHE A 14 3.53 -10.90 -5.20
N GLY A 15 3.08 -12.13 -5.08
CA GLY A 15 3.59 -13.26 -5.89
C GLY A 15 3.24 -13.22 -7.38
N SER A 16 2.40 -12.29 -7.84
CA SER A 16 2.09 -12.11 -9.26
C SER A 16 3.15 -11.32 -10.03
N VAL A 17 4.08 -10.66 -9.31
CA VAL A 17 5.17 -9.86 -9.89
C VAL A 17 6.48 -10.36 -9.33
N GLU A 18 7.09 -11.28 -10.06
CA GLU A 18 8.37 -11.88 -9.70
C GLU A 18 9.20 -12.14 -10.95
N PHE A 19 10.52 -12.05 -10.81
CA PHE A 19 11.47 -12.29 -11.88
C PHE A 19 12.53 -13.30 -11.45
N PRO A 20 12.83 -14.32 -12.27
CA PRO A 20 13.83 -15.32 -11.93
C PRO A 20 15.24 -14.73 -11.94
N LEU A 21 16.06 -15.14 -10.96
CA LEU A 21 17.47 -14.77 -10.90
C LEU A 21 18.39 -15.72 -11.66
N LYS A 22 17.86 -16.85 -12.15
CA LYS A 22 18.67 -17.84 -12.89
C LYS A 22 19.25 -17.22 -14.15
N ASN A 23 20.57 -17.30 -14.30
CA ASN A 23 21.35 -16.73 -15.39
C ASN A 23 21.21 -15.20 -15.53
N ARG A 24 20.94 -14.51 -14.42
CA ARG A 24 20.81 -13.05 -14.38
C ARG A 24 21.57 -12.50 -13.18
N THR A 25 21.97 -11.24 -13.27
CA THR A 25 22.46 -10.51 -12.10
C THR A 25 21.29 -10.00 -11.27
N VAL A 26 21.49 -9.86 -9.97
CA VAL A 26 20.49 -9.23 -9.08
C VAL A 26 20.17 -7.81 -9.55
N LYS A 27 21.18 -7.08 -10.02
CA LYS A 27 21.02 -5.71 -10.54
C LYS A 27 20.06 -5.66 -11.72
N ASP A 28 20.19 -6.56 -12.70
CA ASP A 28 19.32 -6.58 -13.88
C ASP A 28 17.88 -6.96 -13.51
N ALA A 29 17.72 -7.98 -12.68
CA ALA A 29 16.41 -8.38 -12.18
C ALA A 29 15.74 -7.29 -11.35
N TRP A 30 16.51 -6.59 -10.51
CA TRP A 30 16.04 -5.46 -9.72
C TRP A 30 15.58 -4.30 -10.59
N THR A 31 16.31 -3.97 -11.63
CA THR A 31 15.96 -2.90 -12.58
C THR A 31 14.64 -3.21 -13.26
N GLU A 32 14.47 -4.42 -13.76
CA GLU A 32 13.21 -4.87 -14.39
C GLU A 32 12.03 -4.87 -13.42
N LEU A 33 12.23 -5.35 -12.20
CA LEU A 33 11.23 -5.31 -11.14
C LEU A 33 10.81 -3.87 -10.81
N ARG A 34 11.77 -2.98 -10.70
CA ARG A 34 11.53 -1.55 -10.42
C ARG A 34 10.73 -0.89 -11.54
N GLU A 35 11.08 -1.12 -12.79
CA GLU A 35 10.35 -0.59 -13.95
C GLU A 35 8.91 -1.11 -13.97
N CYS A 36 8.71 -2.39 -13.76
CA CYS A 36 7.40 -3.01 -13.66
C CYS A 36 6.56 -2.38 -12.54
N THR A 37 7.15 -2.17 -11.37
CA THR A 37 6.48 -1.57 -10.21
C THR A 37 6.08 -0.13 -10.46
N HIS A 38 6.96 0.67 -11.07
CA HIS A 38 6.68 2.06 -11.39
C HIS A 38 5.59 2.24 -12.44
N ALA A 39 5.37 1.25 -13.28
CA ALA A 39 4.30 1.25 -14.27
C ALA A 39 2.92 0.91 -13.68
N MET A 40 2.86 0.37 -12.47
CA MET A 40 1.62 0.02 -11.80
C MET A 40 0.89 1.29 -11.34
N LYS A 41 -0.43 1.25 -11.42
CA LYS A 41 -1.30 2.35 -10.98
C LYS A 41 -2.44 1.83 -10.14
N TYR A 42 -2.84 2.60 -9.14
CA TYR A 42 -4.09 2.40 -8.43
C TYR A 42 -5.30 2.76 -9.29
N ALA A 43 -6.49 2.38 -8.84
CA ALA A 43 -7.74 2.82 -9.45
C ALA A 43 -7.78 4.36 -9.55
N PRO A 44 -8.24 4.93 -10.68
CA PRO A 44 -8.30 6.39 -10.84
C PRO A 44 -9.11 7.10 -9.75
N VAL A 45 -10.13 6.45 -9.20
CA VAL A 45 -10.95 6.98 -8.11
C VAL A 45 -10.16 7.22 -6.82
N CYS A 46 -9.03 6.55 -6.63
CA CYS A 46 -8.18 6.72 -5.44
C CYS A 46 -7.55 8.10 -5.36
N SER A 47 -7.24 8.73 -6.49
CA SER A 47 -6.64 10.07 -6.52
C SER A 47 -7.56 11.16 -5.96
N GLY A 48 -8.88 10.97 -6.03
CA GLY A 48 -9.89 11.87 -5.46
C GLY A 48 -10.49 11.38 -4.14
N CYS A 49 -9.98 10.30 -3.57
CA CYS A 49 -10.53 9.73 -2.34
C CYS A 49 -10.15 10.57 -1.12
N PRO A 50 -11.11 11.01 -0.29
CA PRO A 50 -10.83 11.81 0.91
C PRO A 50 -10.03 11.06 1.98
N ASN A 51 -10.03 9.72 1.94
CA ASN A 51 -9.32 8.88 2.89
C ASN A 51 -7.89 8.54 2.43
N LEU A 52 -7.47 8.96 1.24
CA LEU A 52 -6.17 8.62 0.67
C LEU A 52 -4.98 8.90 1.61
N PRO A 53 -4.91 10.05 2.31
CA PRO A 53 -3.78 10.34 3.23
C PRO A 53 -3.64 9.36 4.38
N LEU A 54 -4.71 8.69 4.77
CA LEU A 54 -4.75 7.72 5.88
C LEU A 54 -5.01 6.29 5.40
N CYS A 55 -5.01 6.06 4.09
CA CYS A 55 -5.24 4.74 3.52
C CYS A 55 -3.99 3.86 3.64
N HIS A 56 -4.16 2.68 4.22
CA HIS A 56 -3.11 1.68 4.39
C HIS A 56 -3.14 0.56 3.34
N SER A 57 -4.06 0.62 2.38
CA SER A 57 -4.11 -0.35 1.30
C SER A 57 -2.91 -0.20 0.38
N CYS A 58 -2.12 -1.26 0.24
CA CYS A 58 -1.01 -1.30 -0.70
C CYS A 58 -1.41 -2.01 -1.99
N ILE A 59 -0.62 -1.85 -3.03
CA ILE A 59 -0.91 -2.41 -4.35
C ILE A 59 -0.97 -3.96 -4.33
N ALA A 60 -0.21 -4.60 -3.46
CA ALA A 60 -0.28 -6.06 -3.27
C ALA A 60 -1.61 -6.50 -2.67
N MET A 61 -2.15 -5.76 -1.71
CA MET A 61 -3.48 -6.02 -1.14
C MET A 61 -4.56 -5.83 -2.20
N VAL A 62 -4.47 -4.78 -3.00
CA VAL A 62 -5.41 -4.53 -4.10
C VAL A 62 -5.38 -5.68 -5.10
N GLN A 63 -4.21 -6.13 -5.51
CA GLN A 63 -4.05 -7.27 -6.40
C GLN A 63 -4.67 -8.56 -5.82
N ASN A 64 -4.44 -8.83 -4.55
CA ASN A 64 -4.96 -10.03 -3.90
C ASN A 64 -6.49 -10.03 -3.77
N GLU A 65 -7.09 -8.87 -3.53
CA GLU A 65 -8.55 -8.73 -3.39
C GLU A 65 -9.28 -8.63 -4.73
N CYS A 66 -8.70 -7.94 -5.70
CA CYS A 66 -9.35 -7.61 -6.97
C CYS A 66 -8.88 -8.46 -8.16
N GLY A 67 -7.74 -9.14 -8.05
CA GLY A 67 -7.11 -9.84 -9.16
C GLY A 67 -6.35 -8.93 -10.14
N ASN A 68 -6.30 -7.62 -9.88
CA ASN A 68 -5.55 -6.61 -10.63
C ASN A 68 -5.13 -5.47 -9.71
N THR A 69 -4.20 -4.63 -10.16
CA THR A 69 -3.64 -3.55 -9.34
C THR A 69 -4.44 -2.26 -9.38
N ASP A 70 -5.32 -2.10 -10.36
CA ASP A 70 -6.16 -0.91 -10.58
C ASP A 70 -7.62 -1.11 -10.17
N GLY A 71 -7.93 -2.22 -9.51
CA GLY A 71 -9.24 -2.48 -8.94
C GLY A 71 -9.53 -1.68 -7.69
N ARG A 72 -10.80 -1.61 -7.31
CA ARG A 72 -11.24 -0.99 -6.07
C ARG A 72 -11.66 -2.07 -5.06
N PRO A 73 -10.86 -2.36 -4.05
CA PRO A 73 -11.18 -3.38 -3.04
C PRO A 73 -12.16 -2.78 -2.01
N GLU A 74 -13.45 -2.90 -2.23
CA GLU A 74 -14.50 -2.29 -1.39
C GLU A 74 -14.36 -2.62 0.10
N TYR A 75 -14.02 -3.86 0.42
CA TYR A 75 -13.79 -4.27 1.80
C TYR A 75 -12.66 -3.47 2.45
N LEU A 76 -11.51 -3.36 1.79
CA LEU A 76 -10.36 -2.58 2.27
C LEU A 76 -10.68 -1.08 2.32
N CYS A 77 -11.42 -0.56 1.35
CA CYS A 77 -11.85 0.84 1.33
C CYS A 77 -12.73 1.17 2.55
N ARG A 78 -13.69 0.31 2.89
CA ARG A 78 -14.54 0.49 4.06
C ARG A 78 -13.75 0.39 5.37
N MET A 79 -12.83 -0.56 5.45
CA MET A 79 -11.96 -0.73 6.62
C MET A 79 -11.09 0.50 6.84
N ASN A 80 -10.47 1.01 5.79
CA ASN A 80 -9.64 2.22 5.86
C ASN A 80 -10.44 3.49 6.16
N ALA A 81 -11.66 3.61 5.64
CA ALA A 81 -12.56 4.73 5.96
C ALA A 81 -12.93 4.73 7.46
N SER A 82 -13.23 3.57 8.03
CA SER A 82 -13.49 3.42 9.46
C SER A 82 -12.27 3.78 10.30
N ALA A 83 -11.09 3.31 9.92
CA ALA A 83 -9.85 3.63 10.60
C ALA A 83 -9.55 5.14 10.53
N ALA A 84 -9.76 5.78 9.38
CA ALA A 84 -9.55 7.22 9.21
C ALA A 84 -10.46 8.04 10.14
N ALA A 85 -11.72 7.66 10.30
CA ALA A 85 -12.64 8.32 11.25
C ALA A 85 -12.14 8.22 12.70
N HIS A 86 -11.64 7.06 13.11
CA HIS A 86 -11.05 6.87 14.44
C HIS A 86 -9.80 7.74 14.65
N TYR A 87 -8.91 7.81 13.70
CA TYR A 87 -7.70 8.64 13.78
C TYR A 87 -8.04 10.13 13.89
N GLN A 88 -9.07 10.60 13.19
CA GLN A 88 -9.52 11.99 13.28
C GLN A 88 -10.06 12.31 14.69
N GLN A 89 -10.90 11.45 15.25
CA GLN A 89 -11.41 11.60 16.61
C GLN A 89 -10.28 11.62 17.66
N TYR A 90 -9.32 10.73 17.52
CA TYR A 90 -8.17 10.67 18.41
C TYR A 90 -7.32 11.94 18.33
N ALA A 91 -7.06 12.44 17.13
CA ALA A 91 -6.30 13.66 16.92
C ALA A 91 -7.00 14.89 17.53
N GLU A 92 -8.32 14.96 17.48
CA GLU A 92 -9.09 16.03 18.13
C GLU A 92 -9.02 15.96 19.65
N THR A 93 -9.07 14.76 20.22
CA THR A 93 -8.91 14.54 21.66
C THR A 93 -7.54 15.00 22.13
N CYS A 94 -6.48 14.56 21.45
CA CYS A 94 -5.12 14.98 21.79
C CYS A 94 -4.93 16.51 21.71
N ARG A 95 -5.50 17.17 20.71
CA ARG A 95 -5.42 18.62 20.59
C ARG A 95 -6.10 19.34 21.77
N ARG A 96 -7.26 18.86 22.20
CA ARG A 96 -7.97 19.43 23.38
C ARG A 96 -7.15 19.27 24.65
N GLU A 97 -6.56 18.10 24.87
CA GLU A 97 -5.73 17.83 26.05
C GLU A 97 -4.49 18.72 26.08
N LEU A 98 -3.81 18.91 24.93
CA LEU A 98 -2.66 19.81 24.85
C LEU A 98 -3.03 21.26 25.14
N GLN A 99 -4.15 21.75 24.63
CA GLN A 99 -4.63 23.11 24.89
C GLN A 99 -4.97 23.33 26.37
N HIS A 100 -5.49 22.32 27.06
CA HIS A 100 -5.76 22.40 28.50
C HIS A 100 -4.49 22.44 29.32
N SER A 101 -3.45 21.74 28.93
CA SER A 101 -2.16 21.73 29.64
C SER A 101 -1.39 23.06 29.52
N GLU A 102 -1.62 23.82 28.45
CA GLU A 102 -0.99 25.16 28.25
C GLU A 102 -1.69 26.29 29.02
N THR A 103 -2.90 26.04 29.52
CA THR A 103 -3.68 27.05 30.30
C THR A 103 -3.61 26.86 31.80
N GLU A 104 -2.95 25.84 32.30
CA GLU A 104 -2.65 25.62 33.73
C GLU A 104 -1.25 26.14 34.08
#